data_ce7109e33775ac832256651b44417fb4
#
_entry.id   ce7109e33775ac832256651b44417fb4
#
_cell.length_a   1.000
_cell.length_b   1.000
_cell.length_c   1.000
_cell.angle_alpha   90.00
_cell.angle_beta   90.00
_cell.angle_gamma   90.00
#
_symmetry.space_group_name_H-M   'P 1'
#
loop_
_entity.id
_entity.type
_entity.pdbx_description
1 polymer ?
#
loop_
_entity_poly.entity_id
_entity_poly.type
_entity_poly.pdbx_seq_one_letter_code
_entity_poly.pdbx_strand_id
1 'polypeptide(L)'
;YLFLLNKREENALSQEMVDNNAQIINETSGSDRPISPDRSKVLLLGLLLGIAIPGVWFMLKLFLDTRVHSRRDIKEAISVPFLGEIPLDKDIQKKSGASIVVTESLTTQSEAFRVLRTNMAFMKKKDQKLQVITFTSFNESAGKTFVSSNLAVSFALAKKKTVVVDLDIRKA
;
A
#
# COMPACT_ATOMS: atom_id res chain seq x y z
N TYR A 1 89.32 -36.20 45.45
CA TYR A 1 87.97 -36.85 45.64
C TYR A 1 86.90 -35.84 46.05
N LEU A 2 87.12 -34.99 47.04
CA LEU A 2 86.20 -34.02 47.52
C LEU A 2 85.79 -32.97 46.43
N PHE A 3 86.71 -32.58 45.57
CA PHE A 3 86.41 -31.61 44.51
C PHE A 3 85.43 -32.19 43.44
N LEU A 4 85.56 -33.49 43.12
CA LEU A 4 84.66 -34.15 42.20
C LEU A 4 83.28 -34.39 42.76
N LEU A 5 83.15 -34.59 44.07
CA LEU A 5 81.91 -34.72 44.77
C LEU A 5 81.18 -33.34 44.79
N ASN A 6 81.89 -32.27 45.14
CA ASN A 6 81.29 -30.92 45.11
C ASN A 6 80.83 -30.53 43.71
N LYS A 7 81.63 -30.87 42.71
CA LYS A 7 81.26 -30.58 41.31
C LYS A 7 80.02 -31.35 40.84
N ARG A 8 79.85 -32.57 41.35
CA ARG A 8 78.70 -33.40 41.07
C ARG A 8 77.46 -32.88 41.73
N GLU A 9 77.53 -32.40 43.01
CA GLU A 9 76.44 -31.79 43.73
C GLU A 9 76.06 -30.45 43.12
N GLU A 10 76.99 -29.64 42.68
CA GLU A 10 76.76 -28.38 42.02
C GLU A 10 76.02 -28.57 40.67
N ASN A 11 76.39 -29.56 39.93
CA ASN A 11 75.73 -29.92 38.67
C ASN A 11 74.35 -30.51 38.91
N ALA A 12 74.09 -31.26 39.97
CA ALA A 12 72.79 -31.79 40.32
C ALA A 12 71.86 -30.69 40.74
N LEU A 13 72.33 -29.75 41.58
CA LEU A 13 71.58 -28.59 41.96
C LEU A 13 71.24 -27.67 40.76
N SER A 14 72.20 -27.48 39.84
CA SER A 14 71.97 -26.70 38.63
C SER A 14 70.94 -27.35 37.70
N GLN A 15 70.94 -28.68 37.57
CA GLN A 15 69.88 -29.38 36.82
C GLN A 15 68.50 -29.26 37.45
N GLU A 16 68.40 -29.35 38.76
CA GLU A 16 67.16 -29.24 39.47
C GLU A 16 66.58 -27.79 39.42
N MET A 17 67.46 -26.80 39.35
CA MET A 17 67.05 -25.38 39.16
C MET A 17 66.59 -25.09 37.73
N VAL A 18 67.07 -25.80 36.73
CA VAL A 18 66.70 -25.58 35.32
C VAL A 18 65.34 -26.24 35.02
N ASP A 19 65.03 -27.38 35.65
CA ASP A 19 63.76 -28.10 35.41
C ASP A 19 62.53 -27.38 36.03
N ASN A 20 62.72 -26.51 36.97
CA ASN A 20 61.60 -25.86 37.64
C ASN A 20 61.22 -24.44 37.12
N ASN A 21 61.90 -23.98 36.07
CA ASN A 21 61.61 -22.63 35.52
C ASN A 21 60.53 -22.58 34.44
N ALA A 22 59.97 -23.74 34.02
CA ALA A 22 58.87 -23.78 33.09
C ALA A 22 57.58 -24.26 33.80
N GLN A 23 56.94 -23.40 34.55
CA GLN A 23 55.62 -23.68 35.07
C GLN A 23 54.58 -23.30 33.99
N ILE A 24 53.85 -24.28 33.49
CA ILE A 24 52.72 -24.05 32.63
C ILE A 24 51.65 -23.36 33.47
N ILE A 25 51.58 -22.04 33.34
CA ILE A 25 50.68 -21.19 34.15
C ILE A 25 49.22 -21.29 33.69
N ASN A 26 49.00 -21.72 32.43
CA ASN A 26 47.66 -21.97 31.90
C ASN A 26 47.69 -23.04 30.83
N GLU A 27 46.97 -24.11 31.06
CA GLU A 27 46.56 -24.93 29.92
C GLU A 27 45.67 -24.08 29.00
N THR A 28 46.04 -24.01 27.74
CA THR A 28 45.22 -23.33 26.73
C THR A 28 43.90 -24.07 26.58
N SER A 29 42.97 -23.80 27.48
CA SER A 29 41.58 -24.24 27.36
C SER A 29 40.87 -23.34 26.35
N GLY A 30 40.90 -23.73 25.09
CA GLY A 30 40.08 -23.13 24.08
C GLY A 30 38.62 -23.51 24.36
N SER A 31 37.71 -22.57 24.42
CA SER A 31 36.27 -22.85 24.46
C SER A 31 35.89 -23.52 23.13
N ASP A 32 35.32 -24.71 23.15
CA ASP A 32 34.79 -25.42 21.98
C ASP A 32 33.56 -24.68 21.36
N ARG A 33 33.11 -23.66 22.02
CA ARG A 33 31.98 -22.82 21.54
C ARG A 33 32.49 -21.53 20.95
N PRO A 34 32.13 -21.17 19.71
CA PRO A 34 32.47 -19.89 19.13
C PRO A 34 31.86 -18.74 20.00
N ILE A 35 32.71 -17.82 20.42
CA ILE A 35 32.33 -16.67 21.25
C ILE A 35 31.58 -15.62 20.43
N SER A 36 31.76 -15.63 19.12
CA SER A 36 31.13 -14.67 18.18
C SER A 36 31.05 -15.29 16.78
N PRO A 37 29.97 -15.03 16.02
CA PRO A 37 28.75 -14.29 16.40
C PRO A 37 27.73 -15.16 17.15
N ASP A 38 26.97 -14.54 18.06
CA ASP A 38 25.84 -15.19 18.74
C ASP A 38 24.76 -15.56 17.73
N ARG A 39 24.49 -16.85 17.52
CA ARG A 39 23.47 -17.34 16.58
C ARG A 39 22.09 -16.72 16.82
N SER A 40 21.72 -16.55 18.08
CA SER A 40 20.45 -15.94 18.45
C SER A 40 20.34 -14.48 18.02
N LYS A 41 21.41 -13.71 18.17
CA LYS A 41 21.44 -12.28 17.75
C LYS A 41 21.37 -12.15 16.22
N VAL A 42 22.08 -13.01 15.50
CA VAL A 42 22.06 -13.00 14.03
C VAL A 42 20.68 -13.39 13.49
N LEU A 43 20.06 -14.42 14.07
CA LEU A 43 18.71 -14.82 13.70
C LEU A 43 17.67 -13.74 14.02
N LEU A 44 17.76 -13.10 15.17
CA LEU A 44 16.86 -12.02 15.57
C LEU A 44 17.02 -10.79 14.68
N LEU A 45 18.25 -10.44 14.33
CA LEU A 45 18.52 -9.35 13.39
C LEU A 45 18.01 -9.68 11.99
N GLY A 46 18.21 -10.90 11.51
CA GLY A 46 17.68 -11.36 10.23
C GLY A 46 16.15 -11.35 10.20
N LEU A 47 15.49 -11.77 11.28
CA LEU A 47 14.04 -11.72 11.40
C LEU A 47 13.51 -10.27 11.39
N LEU A 48 14.15 -9.39 12.16
CA LEU A 48 13.79 -7.96 12.20
C LEU A 48 13.92 -7.31 10.83
N LEU A 49 15.04 -7.50 10.15
CA LEU A 49 15.26 -6.96 8.80
C LEU A 49 14.28 -7.57 7.78
N GLY A 50 14.00 -8.86 7.90
CA GLY A 50 13.06 -9.57 7.03
C GLY A 50 11.63 -9.03 7.13
N ILE A 51 11.21 -8.55 8.30
CA ILE A 51 9.89 -7.92 8.50
C ILE A 51 9.94 -6.41 8.21
N ALA A 52 11.02 -5.73 8.58
CA ALA A 52 11.13 -4.30 8.42
C ALA A 52 11.15 -3.86 6.94
N ILE A 53 11.89 -4.56 6.09
CA ILE A 53 12.01 -4.19 4.67
C ILE A 53 10.64 -4.23 3.95
N PRO A 54 9.87 -5.32 3.96
CA PRO A 54 8.54 -5.34 3.34
C PRO A 54 7.54 -4.42 4.06
N GLY A 55 7.67 -4.25 5.37
CA GLY A 55 6.83 -3.32 6.15
C GLY A 55 7.02 -1.86 5.71
N VAL A 56 8.27 -1.41 5.62
CA VAL A 56 8.61 -0.07 5.13
C VAL A 56 8.17 0.11 3.68
N TRP A 57 8.39 -0.89 2.82
CA TRP A 57 7.94 -0.85 1.44
C TRP A 57 6.42 -0.69 1.31
N PHE A 58 5.65 -1.46 2.09
CA PHE A 58 4.19 -1.38 2.10
C PHE A 58 3.70 -0.03 2.63
N MET A 59 4.32 0.47 3.70
CA MET A 59 4.00 1.76 4.29
C MET A 59 4.29 2.91 3.31
N LEU A 60 5.43 2.85 2.60
CA LEU A 60 5.80 3.82 1.58
C LEU A 60 4.80 3.81 0.42
N LYS A 61 4.38 2.63 -0.04
CA LYS A 61 3.37 2.47 -1.09
C LYS A 61 2.01 3.04 -0.66
N LEU A 62 1.62 2.85 0.60
CA LEU A 62 0.38 3.39 1.15
C LEU A 62 0.44 4.93 1.26
N PHE A 63 1.57 5.49 1.66
CA PHE A 63 1.78 6.94 1.77
C PHE A 63 1.83 7.65 0.41
N LEU A 64 2.36 6.98 -0.62
CA LEU A 64 2.44 7.50 -1.99
C LEU A 64 1.16 7.28 -2.81
N ASP A 65 0.18 6.53 -2.27
CA ASP A 65 -1.08 6.30 -2.97
C ASP A 65 -2.02 7.52 -2.78
N THR A 66 -1.98 8.42 -3.74
CA THR A 66 -2.82 9.62 -3.81
C THR A 66 -4.16 9.40 -4.50
N ARG A 67 -4.54 8.14 -4.73
CA ARG A 67 -5.81 7.82 -5.39
C ARG A 67 -6.98 8.05 -4.45
N VAL A 68 -8.06 8.57 -5.00
CA VAL A 68 -9.33 8.70 -4.29
C VAL A 68 -9.95 7.32 -4.12
N HIS A 69 -10.06 6.84 -2.89
CA HIS A 69 -10.62 5.51 -2.57
C HIS A 69 -12.00 5.62 -1.94
N SER A 70 -12.34 6.76 -1.40
CA SER A 70 -13.54 6.89 -0.60
C SER A 70 -14.24 8.23 -0.79
N ARG A 71 -15.56 8.22 -0.55
CA ARG A 71 -16.38 9.43 -0.48
C ARG A 71 -15.84 10.45 0.53
N ARG A 72 -15.15 9.99 1.58
CA ARG A 72 -14.58 10.85 2.62
C ARG A 72 -13.45 11.71 2.07
N ASP A 73 -12.59 11.12 1.24
CA ASP A 73 -11.44 11.80 0.62
C ASP A 73 -11.91 12.98 -0.26
N ILE A 74 -13.03 12.79 -0.97
CA ILE A 74 -13.61 13.85 -1.79
C ILE A 74 -14.18 14.98 -0.91
N LYS A 75 -14.89 14.63 0.17
CA LYS A 75 -15.52 15.63 1.05
C LYS A 75 -14.49 16.46 1.82
N GLU A 76 -13.35 15.87 2.16
CA GLU A 76 -12.26 16.58 2.85
C GLU A 76 -11.46 17.48 1.89
N ALA A 77 -11.34 17.06 0.62
CA ALA A 77 -10.60 17.81 -0.37
C ALA A 77 -11.38 18.96 -1.02
N ILE A 78 -12.71 18.83 -1.12
CA ILE A 78 -13.52 19.77 -1.90
C ILE A 78 -14.79 20.16 -1.12
N SER A 79 -15.09 21.45 -1.07
CA SER A 79 -16.33 22.01 -0.47
C SER A 79 -17.57 21.90 -1.37
N VAL A 80 -17.47 21.13 -2.48
CA VAL A 80 -18.56 20.93 -3.44
C VAL A 80 -19.47 19.78 -2.98
N PRO A 81 -20.80 19.90 -3.14
CA PRO A 81 -21.72 18.83 -2.77
C PRO A 81 -21.46 17.54 -3.55
N PHE A 82 -21.32 16.45 -2.84
CA PHE A 82 -21.18 15.11 -3.41
C PHE A 82 -22.54 14.59 -3.87
N LEU A 83 -22.69 14.38 -5.18
CA LEU A 83 -23.95 13.94 -5.78
C LEU A 83 -24.21 12.45 -5.62
N GLY A 84 -23.18 11.63 -5.75
CA GLY A 84 -23.30 10.19 -5.69
C GLY A 84 -22.10 9.47 -6.27
N GLU A 85 -22.11 8.15 -6.16
CA GLU A 85 -21.11 7.25 -6.74
C GLU A 85 -21.84 6.22 -7.62
N ILE A 86 -21.19 5.83 -8.69
CA ILE A 86 -21.67 4.80 -9.61
C ILE A 86 -20.76 3.60 -9.44
N PRO A 87 -21.28 2.46 -8.98
CA PRO A 87 -20.47 1.27 -8.78
C PRO A 87 -19.94 0.76 -10.13
N LEU A 88 -18.66 0.39 -10.13
CA LEU A 88 -18.01 -0.18 -11.30
C LEU A 88 -18.51 -1.61 -11.51
N ASP A 89 -19.10 -1.88 -12.69
CA ASP A 89 -19.45 -3.22 -13.12
C ASP A 89 -18.40 -3.72 -14.12
N LYS A 90 -17.79 -4.86 -13.80
CA LYS A 90 -16.74 -5.49 -14.63
C LYS A 90 -17.27 -5.94 -15.99
N ASP A 91 -18.56 -6.29 -16.08
CA ASP A 91 -19.17 -6.74 -17.33
C ASP A 91 -19.46 -5.57 -18.27
N ILE A 92 -19.71 -4.39 -17.72
CA ILE A 92 -19.89 -3.15 -18.48
C ILE A 92 -18.55 -2.65 -19.01
N GLN A 93 -17.48 -2.78 -18.21
CA GLN A 93 -16.15 -2.33 -18.59
C GLN A 93 -15.61 -3.05 -19.83
N LYS A 94 -16.07 -4.28 -20.10
CA LYS A 94 -15.72 -5.05 -21.30
C LYS A 94 -16.43 -4.58 -22.57
N LYS A 95 -17.55 -3.87 -22.43
CA LYS A 95 -18.29 -3.30 -23.55
C LYS A 95 -17.74 -1.91 -23.84
N SER A 96 -16.93 -1.81 -24.86
CA SER A 96 -16.39 -0.54 -25.34
C SER A 96 -17.54 0.38 -25.80
N GLY A 97 -17.63 1.59 -25.22
CA GLY A 97 -18.57 2.61 -25.66
C GLY A 97 -19.55 3.09 -24.59
N ALA A 98 -20.40 4.04 -24.95
CA ALA A 98 -21.45 4.61 -24.10
C ALA A 98 -22.62 3.61 -23.92
N SER A 99 -22.36 2.54 -23.18
CA SER A 99 -23.37 1.52 -22.92
C SER A 99 -24.46 2.07 -22.01
N ILE A 100 -25.72 1.98 -22.45
CA ILE A 100 -26.87 2.34 -21.60
C ILE A 100 -27.16 1.15 -20.67
N VAL A 101 -27.03 1.39 -19.37
CA VAL A 101 -27.23 0.39 -18.33
C VAL A 101 -28.47 0.67 -17.48
N VAL A 102 -29.00 1.87 -17.59
CA VAL A 102 -30.23 2.28 -16.88
C VAL A 102 -31.43 1.68 -17.60
N THR A 103 -32.14 0.83 -16.88
CA THR A 103 -33.37 0.17 -17.36
C THR A 103 -34.49 0.35 -16.31
N GLU A 104 -35.69 -0.11 -16.62
CA GLU A 104 -36.77 -0.16 -15.64
C GLU A 104 -36.51 -1.18 -14.54
N SER A 105 -35.63 -2.14 -14.77
CA SER A 105 -35.26 -3.16 -13.78
C SER A 105 -34.41 -2.56 -12.65
N LEU A 106 -34.54 -3.16 -11.46
CA LEU A 106 -33.79 -2.78 -10.25
C LEU A 106 -32.37 -3.37 -10.28
N THR A 107 -31.52 -2.85 -11.16
CA THR A 107 -30.10 -3.14 -11.11
C THR A 107 -29.36 -2.15 -10.24
N THR A 108 -28.22 -2.54 -9.68
CA THR A 108 -27.40 -1.65 -8.83
C THR A 108 -27.04 -0.35 -9.54
N GLN A 109 -26.76 -0.43 -10.85
CA GLN A 109 -26.45 0.74 -11.67
C GLN A 109 -27.69 1.62 -11.88
N SER A 110 -28.86 1.02 -12.21
CA SER A 110 -30.11 1.79 -12.36
C SER A 110 -30.47 2.54 -11.09
N GLU A 111 -30.28 1.92 -9.93
CA GLU A 111 -30.50 2.58 -8.64
C GLU A 111 -29.48 3.71 -8.38
N ALA A 112 -28.21 3.52 -8.70
CA ALA A 112 -27.21 4.58 -8.56
C ALA A 112 -27.59 5.82 -9.39
N PHE A 113 -28.06 5.65 -10.63
CA PHE A 113 -28.52 6.76 -11.47
C PHE A 113 -29.83 7.38 -10.97
N ARG A 114 -30.73 6.60 -10.36
CA ARG A 114 -31.95 7.13 -9.73
C ARG A 114 -31.61 8.01 -8.52
N VAL A 115 -30.69 7.55 -7.68
CA VAL A 115 -30.17 8.31 -6.55
C VAL A 115 -29.50 9.61 -7.02
N LEU A 116 -28.64 9.52 -8.04
CA LEU A 116 -27.97 10.67 -8.62
C LEU A 116 -28.99 11.71 -9.13
N ARG A 117 -29.98 11.29 -9.90
CA ARG A 117 -31.08 12.14 -10.37
C ARG A 117 -31.83 12.81 -9.21
N THR A 118 -32.14 12.07 -8.17
CA THR A 118 -32.85 12.57 -7.00
C THR A 118 -32.02 13.62 -6.25
N ASN A 119 -30.75 13.34 -6.02
CA ASN A 119 -29.85 14.27 -5.37
C ASN A 119 -29.70 15.57 -6.17
N MET A 120 -29.62 15.50 -7.50
CA MET A 120 -29.60 16.67 -8.36
C MET A 120 -30.90 17.49 -8.23
N ALA A 121 -32.05 16.83 -8.09
CA ALA A 121 -33.31 17.50 -7.90
C ALA A 121 -33.38 18.27 -6.55
N PHE A 122 -32.73 17.75 -5.51
CA PHE A 122 -32.64 18.43 -4.21
C PHE A 122 -31.69 19.62 -4.20
N MET A 123 -30.66 19.60 -5.06
CA MET A 123 -29.70 20.71 -5.12
C MET A 123 -30.19 21.97 -5.79
N LYS A 124 -31.32 21.90 -6.50
CA LYS A 124 -31.89 23.08 -7.14
C LYS A 124 -32.46 24.03 -6.06
N LYS A 125 -32.34 25.33 -6.27
CA LYS A 125 -33.06 26.34 -5.46
C LYS A 125 -34.58 26.21 -5.65
N LYS A 126 -35.34 26.58 -4.62
CA LYS A 126 -36.76 26.32 -4.49
C LYS A 126 -37.63 26.72 -5.70
N ASP A 127 -37.23 27.74 -6.45
CA ASP A 127 -37.97 28.28 -7.59
C ASP A 127 -37.30 28.11 -8.96
N GLN A 128 -36.21 27.34 -9.04
CA GLN A 128 -35.48 27.12 -10.28
C GLN A 128 -35.77 25.74 -10.86
N LYS A 129 -36.07 25.68 -12.17
CA LYS A 129 -36.13 24.42 -12.89
C LYS A 129 -34.72 24.02 -13.35
N LEU A 130 -34.34 22.78 -13.09
CA LEU A 130 -33.11 22.22 -13.67
C LEU A 130 -33.31 22.05 -15.16
N GLN A 131 -32.67 22.89 -15.99
CA GLN A 131 -32.84 22.90 -17.43
C GLN A 131 -31.65 22.42 -18.18
N VAL A 132 -30.46 22.76 -17.71
CA VAL A 132 -29.19 22.41 -18.37
C VAL A 132 -28.24 21.79 -17.36
N ILE A 133 -27.63 20.69 -17.74
CA ILE A 133 -26.60 19.99 -16.96
C ILE A 133 -25.38 19.85 -17.82
N THR A 134 -24.27 20.36 -17.39
CA THR A 134 -22.99 20.24 -18.11
C THR A 134 -22.08 19.24 -17.39
N PHE A 135 -21.54 18.29 -18.13
CA PHE A 135 -20.57 17.30 -17.61
C PHE A 135 -19.16 17.69 -18.05
N THR A 136 -18.26 17.76 -17.10
CA THR A 136 -16.84 18.01 -17.36
C THR A 136 -15.98 17.02 -16.60
N SER A 137 -14.78 16.75 -17.09
CA SER A 137 -13.79 15.95 -16.39
C SER A 137 -12.39 16.40 -16.74
N PHE A 138 -11.46 16.14 -15.83
CA PHE A 138 -10.05 16.46 -16.03
C PHE A 138 -9.41 15.53 -17.07
N ASN A 139 -9.70 14.21 -17.00
CA ASN A 139 -9.09 13.21 -17.86
C ASN A 139 -10.01 12.79 -19.03
N GLU A 140 -9.38 12.39 -20.11
CA GLU A 140 -10.06 11.63 -21.17
C GLU A 140 -10.53 10.29 -20.63
N SER A 141 -11.59 9.75 -21.22
CA SER A 141 -12.18 8.45 -20.81
C SER A 141 -12.64 8.37 -19.34
N ALA A 142 -12.85 9.49 -18.67
CA ALA A 142 -13.37 9.55 -17.30
C ALA A 142 -14.86 9.16 -17.19
N GLY A 143 -15.50 8.75 -18.28
CA GLY A 143 -16.89 8.30 -18.28
C GLY A 143 -17.94 9.39 -18.49
N LYS A 144 -17.59 10.58 -18.97
CA LYS A 144 -18.54 11.68 -19.21
C LYS A 144 -19.77 11.24 -20.01
N THR A 145 -19.52 10.68 -21.21
CA THR A 145 -20.57 10.24 -22.11
C THR A 145 -21.40 9.10 -21.50
N PHE A 146 -20.77 8.17 -20.80
CA PHE A 146 -21.47 7.11 -20.06
C PHE A 146 -22.40 7.70 -19.00
N VAL A 147 -21.94 8.62 -18.18
CA VAL A 147 -22.74 9.21 -17.09
C VAL A 147 -23.85 10.10 -17.66
N SER A 148 -23.57 10.94 -18.65
CA SER A 148 -24.56 11.84 -19.23
C SER A 148 -25.69 11.08 -19.93
N SER A 149 -25.37 10.08 -20.74
CA SER A 149 -26.35 9.26 -21.46
C SER A 149 -27.25 8.47 -20.50
N ASN A 150 -26.66 7.79 -19.52
CA ASN A 150 -27.42 7.01 -18.55
C ASN A 150 -28.28 7.89 -17.62
N LEU A 151 -27.77 9.05 -17.25
CA LEU A 151 -28.56 10.01 -16.47
C LEU A 151 -29.73 10.57 -17.28
N ALA A 152 -29.54 10.86 -18.57
CA ALA A 152 -30.60 11.28 -19.48
C ALA A 152 -31.70 10.21 -19.59
N VAL A 153 -31.32 8.93 -19.74
CA VAL A 153 -32.27 7.81 -19.69
C VAL A 153 -33.02 7.77 -18.36
N SER A 154 -32.31 7.95 -17.25
CA SER A 154 -32.94 8.01 -15.91
C SER A 154 -33.96 9.13 -15.79
N PHE A 155 -33.73 10.31 -16.40
CA PHE A 155 -34.70 11.39 -16.46
C PHE A 155 -35.86 11.06 -17.39
N ALA A 156 -35.61 10.43 -18.55
CA ALA A 156 -36.65 10.01 -19.49
C ALA A 156 -37.61 8.99 -18.88
N LEU A 157 -37.10 7.99 -18.16
CA LEU A 157 -37.89 7.03 -17.38
C LEU A 157 -38.75 7.70 -16.31
N ALA A 158 -38.31 8.84 -15.80
CA ALA A 158 -39.11 9.70 -14.90
C ALA A 158 -40.06 10.65 -15.65
N LYS A 159 -40.34 10.36 -16.93
CA LYS A 159 -41.24 11.13 -17.80
C LYS A 159 -40.82 12.60 -18.00
N LYS A 160 -39.52 12.90 -17.90
CA LYS A 160 -38.97 14.22 -18.22
C LYS A 160 -38.46 14.23 -19.67
N LYS A 161 -38.82 15.27 -20.41
CA LYS A 161 -38.28 15.51 -21.75
C LYS A 161 -36.80 15.86 -21.62
N THR A 162 -35.93 15.03 -22.17
CA THR A 162 -34.47 15.13 -22.03
C THR A 162 -33.82 15.03 -23.38
N VAL A 163 -32.83 15.88 -23.64
CA VAL A 163 -31.98 15.87 -24.84
C VAL A 163 -30.55 15.81 -24.37
N VAL A 164 -29.76 14.95 -25.00
CA VAL A 164 -28.30 14.87 -24.81
C VAL A 164 -27.63 15.52 -26.01
N VAL A 165 -26.74 16.45 -25.74
CA VAL A 165 -25.92 17.10 -26.75
C VAL A 165 -24.47 16.74 -26.48
N ASP A 166 -23.86 15.98 -27.38
CA ASP A 166 -22.43 15.68 -27.30
C ASP A 166 -21.65 16.76 -28.03
N LEU A 167 -20.78 17.47 -27.31
CA LEU A 167 -19.90 18.49 -27.81
C LEU A 167 -18.45 18.04 -27.92
N ASP A 168 -18.17 16.74 -27.73
CA ASP A 168 -16.82 16.21 -27.88
C ASP A 168 -16.54 15.86 -29.35
N ILE A 169 -16.19 16.90 -30.10
CA ILE A 169 -15.88 16.80 -31.55
C ILE A 169 -14.53 16.11 -31.83
N ARG A 170 -13.76 15.76 -30.83
CA ARG A 170 -12.44 15.12 -31.00
C ARG A 170 -12.52 13.62 -31.20
N LYS A 171 -13.59 13.00 -30.70
CA LYS A 171 -13.87 11.55 -30.82
C LYS A 171 -15.33 11.38 -31.19
N ALA A 172 -15.63 11.63 -32.47
CA ALA A 172 -16.94 11.29 -33.04
C ALA A 172 -17.01 9.80 -33.36
#